data_25ad57c2c64fbeb7b258e555aa6b8084
#
_entry.id   25ad57c2c64fbeb7b258e555aa6b8084
#
_cell.length_a   1.000
_cell.length_b   1.000
_cell.length_c   1.000
_cell.angle_alpha   90.00
_cell.angle_beta   90.00
_cell.angle_gamma   90.00
#
_symmetry.space_group_name_H-M   'P 1'
#
loop_
_entity.id
_entity.type
_entity.pdbx_description
1 polymer ?
#
loop_
_entity_poly.entity_id
_entity_poly.type
_entity_poly.pdbx_seq_one_letter_code
_entity_poly.pdbx_strand_id
1 'polypeptide(L)'
;GPGASVVEPTSGNTGIGLAVVCAIRGYSLILTMPEDMSVERRRLLARLGAEVRLTPAIEGMSGAVWAAEEIARATGAFMPRQFDNPANPEVHYRTTGPEILADTDGKVDAFVAGVGTGGTVSGVGRALREARGSAVRVVGVEPSRSPVLSGGRFRAHAIQGIGASFVPANLDRSLLDDIVTVADDDAMAMAGRLAREEGLLVGISAGANVHAAVALASTMPPESTVVTILCDTGERYLSVTFPEQR
;
A
#
# COMPACT_ATOMS: atom_id res chain seq x y z
N GLY A 1 24.47 6.47 -12.37
CA GLY A 1 24.54 7.70 -13.15
C GLY A 1 23.46 7.74 -14.23
N PRO A 2 23.31 8.82 -15.02
CA PRO A 2 22.36 8.89 -16.15
C PRO A 2 22.51 7.68 -17.07
N GLY A 3 21.38 7.12 -17.55
CA GLY A 3 21.36 5.88 -18.34
C GLY A 3 21.37 4.57 -17.53
N ALA A 4 21.41 4.65 -16.20
CA ALA A 4 21.23 3.45 -15.36
C ALA A 4 19.81 2.90 -15.55
N SER A 5 19.70 1.56 -15.49
CA SER A 5 18.40 0.87 -15.58
C SER A 5 17.92 0.46 -14.19
N VAL A 6 16.64 0.68 -13.95
CA VAL A 6 15.92 0.30 -12.73
C VAL A 6 14.80 -0.66 -13.12
N VAL A 7 14.61 -1.73 -12.33
CA VAL A 7 13.47 -2.64 -12.47
C VAL A 7 12.82 -2.85 -11.11
N GLU A 8 11.48 -2.86 -11.04
CA GLU A 8 10.77 -3.09 -9.78
C GLU A 8 9.43 -3.80 -10.03
N PRO A 9 9.07 -4.82 -9.22
CA PRO A 9 7.72 -5.36 -9.22
C PRO A 9 6.80 -4.43 -8.44
N THR A 10 5.70 -4.00 -9.03
CA THR A 10 4.75 -3.11 -8.34
C THR A 10 3.34 -3.26 -8.87
N SER A 11 2.38 -3.22 -7.98
CA SER A 11 0.96 -3.03 -8.33
C SER A 11 0.49 -1.61 -8.06
N GLY A 12 1.39 -0.69 -7.61
CA GLY A 12 0.91 0.54 -7.00
C GLY A 12 1.81 1.77 -7.08
N ASN A 13 1.72 2.51 -6.00
CA ASN A 13 2.27 3.87 -5.87
C ASN A 13 3.80 3.91 -5.89
N THR A 14 4.47 2.84 -5.46
CA THR A 14 5.94 2.71 -5.59
C THR A 14 6.39 2.86 -7.04
N GLY A 15 5.67 2.23 -7.99
CA GLY A 15 5.97 2.37 -9.41
C GLY A 15 5.85 3.81 -9.90
N ILE A 16 4.84 4.54 -9.44
CA ILE A 16 4.64 5.95 -9.78
C ILE A 16 5.78 6.80 -9.19
N GLY A 17 6.14 6.60 -7.92
CA GLY A 17 7.25 7.30 -7.29
C GLY A 17 8.58 7.04 -7.98
N LEU A 18 8.87 5.78 -8.34
CA LEU A 18 10.06 5.42 -9.10
C LEU A 18 10.05 6.06 -10.49
N ALA A 19 8.91 6.07 -11.19
CA ALA A 19 8.81 6.68 -12.51
C ALA A 19 9.12 8.18 -12.47
N VAL A 20 8.62 8.91 -11.45
CA VAL A 20 8.97 10.34 -11.26
C VAL A 20 10.46 10.50 -11.01
N VAL A 21 11.05 9.72 -10.11
CA VAL A 21 12.49 9.82 -9.81
C VAL A 21 13.35 9.47 -11.03
N CYS A 22 12.99 8.38 -11.73
CA CYS A 22 13.73 7.94 -12.92
C CYS A 22 13.67 8.97 -14.05
N ALA A 23 12.50 9.58 -14.28
CA ALA A 23 12.34 10.65 -15.27
C ALA A 23 13.25 11.85 -14.95
N ILE A 24 13.28 12.31 -13.69
CA ILE A 24 14.12 13.44 -13.26
C ILE A 24 15.60 13.11 -13.35
N ARG A 25 16.00 11.86 -13.07
CA ARG A 25 17.40 11.42 -13.02
C ARG A 25 17.93 10.89 -14.35
N GLY A 26 17.08 10.75 -15.37
CA GLY A 26 17.45 10.18 -16.66
C GLY A 26 17.77 8.67 -16.57
N TYR A 27 17.06 7.93 -15.71
CA TYR A 27 17.17 6.47 -15.59
C TYR A 27 16.09 5.82 -16.45
N SER A 28 16.39 4.69 -17.07
CA SER A 28 15.37 3.83 -17.66
C SER A 28 14.66 3.02 -16.56
N LEU A 29 13.34 2.88 -16.67
CA LEU A 29 12.54 2.16 -15.67
C LEU A 29 11.71 1.08 -16.35
N ILE A 30 11.84 -0.15 -15.86
CA ILE A 30 10.97 -1.28 -16.19
C ILE A 30 10.16 -1.65 -14.95
N LEU A 31 8.84 -1.72 -15.08
CA LEU A 31 7.95 -2.14 -14.01
C LEU A 31 7.22 -3.41 -14.39
N THR A 32 7.29 -4.42 -13.55
CA THR A 32 6.49 -5.64 -13.70
C THR A 32 5.25 -5.55 -12.81
N MET A 33 4.07 -5.89 -13.33
CA MET A 33 2.83 -5.83 -12.56
C MET A 33 1.78 -6.83 -13.08
N PRO A 34 0.89 -7.31 -12.20
CA PRO A 34 -0.25 -8.12 -12.62
C PRO A 34 -1.14 -7.38 -13.62
N GLU A 35 -1.69 -8.11 -14.60
CA GLU A 35 -2.47 -7.55 -15.70
C GLU A 35 -3.84 -6.99 -15.31
N ASP A 36 -4.33 -7.31 -14.10
CA ASP A 36 -5.60 -6.83 -13.54
C ASP A 36 -5.49 -5.44 -12.86
N MET A 37 -4.31 -4.82 -12.90
CA MET A 37 -4.15 -3.46 -12.39
C MET A 37 -4.88 -2.42 -13.25
N SER A 38 -5.38 -1.33 -12.62
CA SER A 38 -6.17 -0.30 -13.27
C SER A 38 -5.50 0.28 -14.53
N VAL A 39 -6.30 0.57 -15.53
CA VAL A 39 -5.83 1.12 -16.82
C VAL A 39 -5.26 2.53 -16.65
N GLU A 40 -5.80 3.30 -15.71
CA GLU A 40 -5.33 4.64 -15.36
C GLU A 40 -3.89 4.59 -14.87
N ARG A 41 -3.58 3.65 -14.00
CA ARG A 41 -2.21 3.45 -13.49
C ARG A 41 -1.22 3.11 -14.59
N ARG A 42 -1.57 2.17 -15.46
CA ARG A 42 -0.71 1.80 -16.60
C ARG A 42 -0.46 3.00 -17.54
N ARG A 43 -1.50 3.80 -17.82
CA ARG A 43 -1.37 5.03 -18.63
C ARG A 43 -0.50 6.07 -17.96
N LEU A 44 -0.66 6.27 -16.64
CA LEU A 44 0.16 7.21 -15.87
C LEU A 44 1.65 6.83 -15.91
N LEU A 45 1.97 5.56 -15.69
CA LEU A 45 3.34 5.04 -15.73
C LEU A 45 3.97 5.20 -17.12
N ALA A 46 3.24 4.84 -18.18
CA ALA A 46 3.69 5.03 -19.55
C ALA A 46 3.93 6.52 -19.88
N ARG A 47 3.07 7.42 -19.38
CA ARG A 47 3.24 8.87 -19.56
C ARG A 47 4.49 9.42 -18.85
N LEU A 48 4.90 8.79 -17.75
CA LEU A 48 6.14 9.10 -17.04
C LEU A 48 7.39 8.45 -17.66
N GLY A 49 7.23 7.70 -18.75
CA GLY A 49 8.34 7.07 -19.47
C GLY A 49 8.74 5.68 -18.97
N ALA A 50 7.97 5.07 -18.07
CA ALA A 50 8.22 3.70 -17.62
C ALA A 50 7.76 2.66 -18.66
N GLU A 51 8.58 1.63 -18.89
CA GLU A 51 8.18 0.40 -19.58
C GLU A 51 7.40 -0.49 -18.60
N VAL A 52 6.15 -0.84 -18.94
CA VAL A 52 5.32 -1.72 -18.10
C VAL A 52 5.25 -3.09 -18.74
N ARG A 53 5.66 -4.12 -17.99
CA ARG A 53 5.55 -5.54 -18.37
C ARG A 53 4.50 -6.20 -17.49
N LEU A 54 3.43 -6.69 -18.13
CA LEU A 54 2.32 -7.35 -17.45
C LEU A 54 2.66 -8.82 -17.19
N THR A 55 2.23 -9.31 -16.03
CA THR A 55 2.32 -10.71 -15.62
C THR A 55 0.91 -11.27 -15.39
N PRO A 56 0.72 -12.61 -15.47
CA PRO A 56 -0.59 -13.21 -15.26
C PRO A 56 -1.19 -12.85 -13.90
N ALA A 57 -2.45 -12.39 -13.88
CA ALA A 57 -3.14 -11.99 -12.65
C ALA A 57 -3.22 -13.11 -11.60
N ILE A 58 -3.32 -14.37 -12.04
CA ILE A 58 -3.39 -15.54 -11.15
C ILE A 58 -2.12 -15.74 -10.31
N GLU A 59 -0.97 -15.24 -10.78
CA GLU A 59 0.30 -15.31 -10.05
C GLU A 59 0.45 -14.18 -9.02
N GLY A 60 -0.42 -13.17 -9.07
CA GLY A 60 -0.40 -12.02 -8.18
C GLY A 60 0.95 -11.31 -8.18
N MET A 61 1.32 -10.73 -7.04
CA MET A 61 2.62 -10.05 -6.89
C MET A 61 3.82 -11.01 -6.95
N SER A 62 3.66 -12.28 -6.63
CA SER A 62 4.75 -13.27 -6.73
C SER A 62 5.24 -13.42 -8.18
N GLY A 63 4.33 -13.46 -9.15
CA GLY A 63 4.70 -13.48 -10.57
C GLY A 63 5.42 -12.22 -11.02
N ALA A 64 4.96 -11.05 -10.54
CA ALA A 64 5.63 -9.79 -10.85
C ALA A 64 7.04 -9.71 -10.23
N VAL A 65 7.22 -10.19 -9.00
CA VAL A 65 8.54 -10.27 -8.35
C VAL A 65 9.48 -11.16 -9.14
N TRP A 66 9.04 -12.37 -9.48
CA TRP A 66 9.84 -13.30 -10.28
C TRP A 66 10.27 -12.69 -11.61
N ALA A 67 9.34 -12.07 -12.35
CA ALA A 67 9.66 -11.42 -13.62
C ALA A 67 10.66 -10.27 -13.48
N ALA A 68 10.55 -9.44 -12.42
CA ALA A 68 11.52 -8.39 -12.15
C ALA A 68 12.91 -8.93 -11.84
N GLU A 69 13.01 -9.99 -11.06
CA GLU A 69 14.28 -10.66 -10.72
C GLU A 69 14.97 -11.24 -11.96
N GLU A 70 14.20 -11.87 -12.88
CA GLU A 70 14.73 -12.38 -14.15
C GLU A 70 15.29 -11.23 -15.02
N ILE A 71 14.57 -10.10 -15.09
CA ILE A 71 15.04 -8.94 -15.84
C ILE A 71 16.29 -8.36 -15.19
N ALA A 72 16.31 -8.20 -13.86
CA ALA A 72 17.48 -7.68 -13.14
C ALA A 72 18.71 -8.55 -13.38
N ARG A 73 18.54 -9.88 -13.33
CA ARG A 73 19.62 -10.86 -13.57
C ARG A 73 20.15 -10.80 -14.99
N ALA A 74 19.24 -10.68 -15.97
CA ALA A 74 19.60 -10.66 -17.39
C ALA A 74 20.26 -9.35 -17.84
N THR A 75 19.89 -8.20 -17.23
CA THR A 75 20.29 -6.86 -17.67
C THR A 75 21.26 -6.15 -16.75
N GLY A 76 21.44 -6.63 -15.50
CA GLY A 76 22.16 -5.91 -14.46
C GLY A 76 21.42 -4.67 -13.94
N ALA A 77 20.13 -4.51 -14.22
CA ALA A 77 19.33 -3.39 -13.73
C ALA A 77 19.26 -3.39 -12.19
N PHE A 78 19.32 -2.20 -11.60
CA PHE A 78 19.13 -2.04 -10.15
C PHE A 78 17.67 -2.31 -9.77
N MET A 79 17.47 -3.16 -8.76
CA MET A 79 16.16 -3.48 -8.22
C MET A 79 16.03 -2.90 -6.81
N PRO A 80 15.16 -1.90 -6.57
CA PRO A 80 14.95 -1.29 -5.25
C PRO A 80 14.42 -2.25 -4.18
N ARG A 81 13.67 -3.29 -4.56
CA ARG A 81 13.14 -4.36 -3.67
C ARG A 81 12.21 -3.83 -2.57
N GLN A 82 11.11 -3.22 -2.97
CA GLN A 82 10.16 -2.58 -2.02
C GLN A 82 9.67 -3.49 -0.88
N PHE A 83 9.68 -4.81 -1.08
CA PHE A 83 9.18 -5.76 -0.07
C PHE A 83 10.25 -6.16 0.97
N ASP A 84 11.54 -5.95 0.66
CA ASP A 84 12.67 -6.41 1.47
C ASP A 84 13.58 -5.26 1.93
N ASN A 85 13.58 -4.13 1.20
CA ASN A 85 14.50 -3.04 1.47
C ASN A 85 14.12 -2.30 2.75
N PRO A 86 15.01 -2.28 3.76
CA PRO A 86 14.74 -1.63 5.05
C PRO A 86 14.57 -0.11 4.94
N ALA A 87 14.99 0.52 3.84
CA ALA A 87 14.74 1.94 3.60
C ALA A 87 13.24 2.27 3.54
N ASN A 88 12.40 1.30 3.18
CA ASN A 88 10.95 1.47 3.13
C ASN A 88 10.34 1.70 4.54
N PRO A 89 10.43 0.79 5.52
CA PRO A 89 9.94 1.09 6.87
C PRO A 89 10.72 2.24 7.52
N GLU A 90 12.00 2.39 7.23
CA GLU A 90 12.83 3.45 7.82
C GLU A 90 12.36 4.85 7.44
N VAL A 91 11.93 5.10 6.19
CA VAL A 91 11.39 6.42 5.80
C VAL A 91 10.10 6.74 6.56
N HIS A 92 9.22 5.78 6.75
CA HIS A 92 8.00 5.96 7.53
C HIS A 92 8.28 6.19 9.03
N TYR A 93 9.30 5.51 9.57
CA TYR A 93 9.75 5.74 10.93
C TYR A 93 10.28 7.16 11.13
N ARG A 94 11.05 7.70 10.16
CA ARG A 94 11.67 9.02 10.26
C ARG A 94 10.76 10.18 9.85
N THR A 95 9.71 9.93 9.09
CA THR A 95 8.82 10.99 8.54
C THR A 95 7.38 10.79 8.97
N THR A 96 6.68 9.80 8.43
CA THR A 96 5.23 9.60 8.65
C THR A 96 4.87 9.43 10.13
N GLY A 97 5.65 8.66 10.88
CA GLY A 97 5.43 8.48 12.33
C GLY A 97 5.55 9.79 13.13
N PRO A 98 6.67 10.53 13.00
CA PRO A 98 6.81 11.86 13.60
C PRO A 98 5.75 12.87 13.15
N GLU A 99 5.36 12.88 11.88
CA GLU A 99 4.28 13.74 11.37
C GLU A 99 2.96 13.44 12.08
N ILE A 100 2.57 12.16 12.20
CA ILE A 100 1.38 11.75 12.95
C ILE A 100 1.45 12.19 14.40
N LEU A 101 2.59 12.01 15.08
CA LEU A 101 2.77 12.43 16.46
C LEU A 101 2.65 13.95 16.62
N ALA A 102 3.21 14.72 15.69
CA ALA A 102 3.11 16.18 15.70
C ALA A 102 1.67 16.67 15.48
N ASP A 103 0.98 16.11 14.49
CA ASP A 103 -0.38 16.53 14.11
C ASP A 103 -1.45 16.13 15.16
N THR A 104 -1.12 15.18 16.04
CA THR A 104 -2.02 14.71 17.10
C THR A 104 -1.59 15.14 18.50
N ASP A 105 -0.60 16.03 18.65
CA ASP A 105 0.01 16.37 19.94
C ASP A 105 0.44 15.11 20.73
N GLY A 106 0.87 14.07 20.03
CA GLY A 106 1.23 12.77 20.62
C GLY A 106 0.05 11.94 21.13
N LYS A 107 -1.20 12.36 20.89
CA LYS A 107 -2.41 11.67 21.37
C LYS A 107 -2.93 10.68 20.34
N VAL A 108 -2.22 9.58 20.15
CA VAL A 108 -2.63 8.46 19.28
C VAL A 108 -2.92 7.24 20.13
N ASP A 109 -4.16 6.77 20.13
CA ASP A 109 -4.60 5.58 20.86
C ASP A 109 -4.63 4.34 19.96
N ALA A 110 -4.86 4.53 18.65
CA ALA A 110 -4.74 3.46 17.68
C ALA A 110 -4.23 3.97 16.33
N PHE A 111 -3.46 3.13 15.64
CA PHE A 111 -3.02 3.31 14.26
C PHE A 111 -3.46 2.12 13.42
N VAL A 112 -4.20 2.38 12.34
CA VAL A 112 -4.75 1.35 11.45
C VAL A 112 -4.19 1.55 10.06
N ALA A 113 -3.58 0.54 9.46
CA ALA A 113 -3.01 0.66 8.11
C ALA A 113 -3.06 -0.65 7.33
N GLY A 114 -3.42 -0.55 6.05
CA GLY A 114 -3.35 -1.64 5.08
C GLY A 114 -1.93 -2.11 4.84
N VAL A 115 -1.77 -3.42 4.78
CA VAL A 115 -0.46 -4.04 4.60
C VAL A 115 -0.27 -4.43 3.13
N GLY A 116 0.51 -3.61 2.41
CA GLY A 116 1.05 -3.94 1.09
C GLY A 116 2.46 -4.48 1.23
N THR A 117 3.46 -3.60 1.34
CA THR A 117 4.86 -3.96 1.60
C THR A 117 5.18 -4.12 3.08
N GLY A 118 4.29 -3.71 3.97
CA GLY A 118 4.53 -3.67 5.41
C GLY A 118 5.30 -2.43 5.89
N GLY A 119 5.85 -1.63 4.98
CA GLY A 119 6.70 -0.49 5.33
C GLY A 119 6.02 0.55 6.20
N THR A 120 4.81 0.98 5.83
CA THR A 120 4.04 2.00 6.57
C THR A 120 3.70 1.53 7.97
N VAL A 121 3.06 0.37 8.11
CA VAL A 121 2.61 -0.11 9.42
C VAL A 121 3.79 -0.40 10.36
N SER A 122 4.91 -0.92 9.81
CA SER A 122 6.10 -1.20 10.60
C SER A 122 6.85 0.07 11.01
N GLY A 123 7.08 0.99 10.05
CA GLY A 123 7.81 2.23 10.35
C GLY A 123 7.04 3.16 11.28
N VAL A 124 5.75 3.40 10.99
CA VAL A 124 4.88 4.20 11.87
C VAL A 124 4.67 3.50 13.20
N GLY A 125 4.34 2.20 13.19
CA GLY A 125 4.13 1.42 14.40
C GLY A 125 5.33 1.50 15.34
N ARG A 126 6.56 1.39 14.81
CA ARG A 126 7.79 1.56 15.59
C ARG A 126 7.88 2.95 16.22
N ALA A 127 7.66 4.03 15.44
CA ALA A 127 7.73 5.39 15.95
C ALA A 127 6.69 5.66 17.06
N LEU A 128 5.46 5.18 16.87
CA LEU A 128 4.39 5.31 17.85
C LEU A 128 4.66 4.48 19.11
N ARG A 129 5.21 3.27 18.98
CA ARG A 129 5.61 2.42 20.14
C ARG A 129 6.74 3.05 20.94
N GLU A 130 7.72 3.67 20.30
CA GLU A 130 8.79 4.40 20.99
C GLU A 130 8.25 5.61 21.77
N ALA A 131 7.27 6.33 21.23
CA ALA A 131 6.68 7.50 21.85
C ALA A 131 5.65 7.18 22.95
N ARG A 132 4.84 6.12 22.77
CA ARG A 132 3.63 5.82 23.56
C ARG A 132 3.68 4.47 24.29
N GLY A 133 4.68 3.62 24.02
CA GLY A 133 4.74 2.27 24.56
C GLY A 133 3.55 1.42 24.12
N SER A 134 3.03 0.60 25.03
CA SER A 134 1.85 -0.25 24.79
C SER A 134 0.51 0.52 24.84
N ALA A 135 0.51 1.81 25.09
CA ALA A 135 -0.72 2.62 25.11
C ALA A 135 -1.32 2.83 23.70
N VAL A 136 -0.51 2.71 22.64
CA VAL A 136 -1.01 2.78 21.27
C VAL A 136 -1.30 1.38 20.72
N ARG A 137 -2.45 1.19 20.11
CA ARG A 137 -2.82 -0.06 19.40
C ARG A 137 -2.45 0.06 17.93
N VAL A 138 -1.69 -0.90 17.38
CA VAL A 138 -1.28 -0.94 15.98
C VAL A 138 -2.00 -2.10 15.27
N VAL A 139 -2.79 -1.77 14.26
CA VAL A 139 -3.65 -2.74 13.55
C VAL A 139 -3.31 -2.79 12.08
N GLY A 140 -2.99 -3.99 11.59
CA GLY A 140 -2.81 -4.26 10.16
C GLY A 140 -4.14 -4.57 9.49
N VAL A 141 -4.32 -4.13 8.23
CA VAL A 141 -5.50 -4.45 7.42
C VAL A 141 -5.08 -5.30 6.22
N GLU A 142 -5.80 -6.37 5.96
CA GLU A 142 -5.65 -7.21 4.77
C GLU A 142 -7.00 -7.52 4.10
N PRO A 143 -7.03 -7.89 2.80
CA PRO A 143 -8.28 -8.28 2.13
C PRO A 143 -8.84 -9.59 2.68
N SER A 144 -10.14 -9.66 2.95
CA SER A 144 -10.79 -10.87 3.46
C SER A 144 -10.71 -12.05 2.50
N ARG A 145 -10.62 -11.80 1.19
CA ARG A 145 -10.43 -12.84 0.18
C ARG A 145 -8.99 -13.37 0.12
N SER A 146 -8.03 -12.64 0.65
CA SER A 146 -6.60 -12.98 0.63
C SER A 146 -5.96 -12.75 2.01
N PRO A 147 -6.41 -13.46 3.07
CA PRO A 147 -5.98 -13.22 4.44
C PRO A 147 -4.63 -13.94 4.72
N VAL A 148 -3.60 -13.63 3.94
CA VAL A 148 -2.28 -14.28 3.99
C VAL A 148 -1.56 -14.00 5.30
N LEU A 149 -1.72 -12.80 5.85
CA LEU A 149 -1.12 -12.43 7.14
C LEU A 149 -1.77 -13.18 8.31
N SER A 150 -3.06 -13.49 8.20
CA SER A 150 -3.80 -14.30 9.18
C SER A 150 -3.67 -15.82 8.94
N GLY A 151 -2.76 -16.26 8.06
CA GLY A 151 -2.48 -17.68 7.79
C GLY A 151 -3.40 -18.31 6.74
N GLY A 152 -4.23 -17.52 6.05
CA GLY A 152 -5.04 -17.96 4.92
C GLY A 152 -4.27 -18.04 3.60
N ARG A 153 -4.99 -18.31 2.50
CA ARG A 153 -4.41 -18.44 1.17
C ARG A 153 -4.68 -17.19 0.34
N PHE A 154 -3.72 -16.84 -0.51
CA PHE A 154 -3.92 -15.82 -1.53
C PHE A 154 -5.08 -16.19 -2.47
N ARG A 155 -5.92 -15.20 -2.74
CA ARG A 155 -6.92 -15.20 -3.80
C ARG A 155 -7.01 -13.79 -4.37
N ALA A 156 -7.38 -13.67 -5.65
CA ALA A 156 -7.61 -12.37 -6.28
C ALA A 156 -8.67 -11.55 -5.52
N HIS A 157 -8.39 -10.27 -5.34
CA HIS A 157 -9.25 -9.31 -4.65
C HIS A 157 -9.15 -7.94 -5.33
N ALA A 158 -10.12 -7.06 -5.07
CA ALA A 158 -10.20 -5.75 -5.72
C ALA A 158 -9.48 -4.62 -4.96
N ILE A 159 -9.00 -4.86 -3.73
CA ILE A 159 -8.34 -3.81 -2.92
C ILE A 159 -6.89 -3.65 -3.37
N GLN A 160 -6.68 -2.90 -4.46
CA GLN A 160 -5.33 -2.67 -5.01
C GLN A 160 -4.44 -1.93 -4.01
N GLY A 161 -3.17 -2.34 -3.93
CA GLY A 161 -2.14 -1.71 -3.08
C GLY A 161 -1.87 -2.40 -1.75
N ILE A 162 -2.75 -3.31 -1.30
CA ILE A 162 -2.54 -4.16 -0.12
C ILE A 162 -2.75 -5.63 -0.47
N GLY A 163 -2.47 -6.55 0.46
CA GLY A 163 -2.73 -7.97 0.28
C GLY A 163 -1.81 -8.65 -0.74
N ALA A 164 -0.50 -8.51 -0.57
CA ALA A 164 0.49 -9.27 -1.35
C ALA A 164 0.25 -10.78 -1.20
N SER A 165 0.60 -11.57 -2.23
CA SER A 165 0.44 -13.03 -2.21
C SER A 165 1.37 -13.75 -1.23
N PHE A 166 2.16 -13.00 -0.47
CA PHE A 166 3.12 -13.47 0.53
C PHE A 166 3.22 -12.48 1.70
N VAL A 167 3.86 -12.91 2.79
CA VAL A 167 4.19 -12.03 3.92
C VAL A 167 5.48 -11.28 3.58
N PRO A 168 5.46 -9.93 3.46
CA PRO A 168 6.64 -9.16 3.10
C PRO A 168 7.68 -9.13 4.21
N ALA A 169 8.97 -9.14 3.87
CA ALA A 169 10.08 -9.11 4.83
C ALA A 169 10.13 -7.79 5.63
N ASN A 170 9.63 -6.69 5.06
CA ASN A 170 9.53 -5.40 5.74
C ASN A 170 8.43 -5.32 6.82
N LEU A 171 7.57 -6.34 6.92
CA LEU A 171 6.54 -6.37 7.95
C LEU A 171 7.09 -6.87 9.28
N ASP A 172 7.21 -5.99 10.24
CA ASP A 172 7.47 -6.38 11.63
C ASP A 172 6.15 -6.74 12.34
N ARG A 173 5.85 -8.04 12.37
CA ARG A 173 4.63 -8.57 12.98
C ARG A 173 4.57 -8.36 14.50
N SER A 174 5.72 -8.19 15.16
CA SER A 174 5.78 -7.99 16.61
C SER A 174 5.20 -6.64 17.05
N LEU A 175 5.08 -5.69 16.12
CA LEU A 175 4.47 -4.39 16.36
C LEU A 175 2.93 -4.42 16.29
N LEU A 176 2.36 -5.45 15.63
CA LEU A 176 0.92 -5.54 15.42
C LEU A 176 0.22 -6.15 16.64
N ASP A 177 -0.77 -5.45 17.15
CA ASP A 177 -1.68 -5.99 18.17
C ASP A 177 -2.78 -6.84 17.55
N ASP A 178 -3.15 -6.51 16.28
CA ASP A 178 -4.21 -7.22 15.58
C ASP A 178 -4.03 -7.12 14.05
N ILE A 179 -4.65 -8.05 13.33
CA ILE A 179 -4.79 -8.03 11.87
C ILE A 179 -6.26 -8.24 11.55
N VAL A 180 -6.87 -7.24 10.91
CA VAL A 180 -8.28 -7.29 10.54
C VAL A 180 -8.44 -7.47 9.03
N THR A 181 -9.48 -8.19 8.64
CA THR A 181 -9.80 -8.40 7.23
C THR A 181 -10.94 -7.48 6.80
N VAL A 182 -10.84 -6.93 5.58
CA VAL A 182 -11.89 -6.09 4.97
C VAL A 182 -12.32 -6.71 3.64
N ALA A 183 -13.64 -6.74 3.39
CA ALA A 183 -14.18 -7.22 2.12
C ALA A 183 -14.03 -6.16 1.01
N ASP A 184 -13.94 -6.63 -0.24
CA ASP A 184 -13.81 -5.75 -1.41
C ASP A 184 -14.95 -4.73 -1.48
N ASP A 185 -16.19 -5.19 -1.26
CA ASP A 185 -17.39 -4.34 -1.32
C ASP A 185 -17.42 -3.29 -0.20
N ASP A 186 -16.96 -3.65 1.01
CA ASP A 186 -16.88 -2.71 2.15
C ASP A 186 -15.84 -1.62 1.90
N ALA A 187 -14.69 -1.99 1.33
CA ALA A 187 -13.65 -1.04 0.95
C ALA A 187 -14.13 -0.06 -0.11
N MET A 188 -14.79 -0.55 -1.16
CA MET A 188 -15.34 0.28 -2.23
C MET A 188 -16.48 1.17 -1.74
N ALA A 189 -17.39 0.63 -0.94
CA ALA A 189 -18.49 1.39 -0.35
C ALA A 189 -17.98 2.53 0.53
N MET A 190 -16.98 2.27 1.37
CA MET A 190 -16.37 3.29 2.23
C MET A 190 -15.64 4.36 1.42
N ALA A 191 -14.86 4.00 0.38
CA ALA A 191 -14.23 4.98 -0.50
C ALA A 191 -15.29 5.87 -1.20
N GLY A 192 -16.41 5.29 -1.63
CA GLY A 192 -17.53 6.03 -2.18
C GLY A 192 -18.23 6.96 -1.19
N ARG A 193 -18.35 6.54 0.08
CA ARG A 193 -18.90 7.39 1.16
C ARG A 193 -17.97 8.57 1.44
N LEU A 194 -16.67 8.33 1.58
CA LEU A 194 -15.68 9.39 1.79
C LEU A 194 -15.74 10.46 0.70
N ALA A 195 -15.90 10.04 -0.55
CA ALA A 195 -16.04 10.98 -1.66
C ALA A 195 -17.32 11.83 -1.57
N ARG A 196 -18.46 11.21 -1.25
CA ARG A 196 -19.76 11.91 -1.26
C ARG A 196 -20.09 12.64 0.04
N GLU A 197 -19.65 12.11 1.17
CA GLU A 197 -20.01 12.63 2.50
C GLU A 197 -18.94 13.58 3.06
N GLU A 198 -17.65 13.34 2.73
CA GLU A 198 -16.51 14.10 3.26
C GLU A 198 -15.74 14.90 2.19
N GLY A 199 -16.06 14.71 0.89
CA GLY A 199 -15.33 15.34 -0.21
C GLY A 199 -13.92 14.78 -0.43
N LEU A 200 -13.65 13.60 0.12
CA LEU A 200 -12.34 12.93 0.03
C LEU A 200 -12.36 11.87 -1.07
N LEU A 201 -11.91 12.23 -2.27
CA LEU A 201 -11.76 11.28 -3.39
C LEU A 201 -10.50 10.44 -3.17
N VAL A 202 -10.65 9.26 -2.59
CA VAL A 202 -9.56 8.37 -2.20
C VAL A 202 -9.61 7.04 -2.91
N GLY A 203 -8.48 6.31 -2.90
CA GLY A 203 -8.38 4.96 -3.47
C GLY A 203 -9.07 3.88 -2.61
N ILE A 204 -9.21 2.68 -3.20
CA ILE A 204 -9.93 1.56 -2.58
C ILE A 204 -9.26 1.12 -1.26
N SER A 205 -7.92 1.09 -1.22
CA SER A 205 -7.19 0.72 0.01
C SER A 205 -7.36 1.75 1.14
N ALA A 206 -7.56 3.02 0.81
CA ALA A 206 -7.93 4.04 1.80
C ALA A 206 -9.35 3.78 2.35
N GLY A 207 -10.28 3.37 1.48
CA GLY A 207 -11.61 2.91 1.92
C GLY A 207 -11.53 1.73 2.89
N ALA A 208 -10.69 0.73 2.60
CA ALA A 208 -10.44 -0.40 3.50
C ALA A 208 -9.87 0.06 4.85
N ASN A 209 -8.90 0.97 4.83
CA ASN A 209 -8.29 1.53 6.02
C ASN A 209 -9.32 2.25 6.91
N VAL A 210 -10.13 3.13 6.31
CA VAL A 210 -11.15 3.88 7.05
C VAL A 210 -12.26 2.96 7.55
N HIS A 211 -12.69 1.96 6.77
CA HIS A 211 -13.66 0.96 7.23
C HIS A 211 -13.18 0.26 8.51
N ALA A 212 -11.95 -0.23 8.51
CA ALA A 212 -11.34 -0.88 9.66
C ALA A 212 -11.14 0.10 10.85
N ALA A 213 -10.70 1.34 10.57
CA ALA A 213 -10.50 2.35 11.60
C ALA A 213 -11.81 2.75 12.30
N VAL A 214 -12.90 2.95 11.54
CA VAL A 214 -14.23 3.25 12.09
C VAL A 214 -14.76 2.08 12.92
N ALA A 215 -14.61 0.85 12.43
CA ALA A 215 -15.00 -0.34 13.18
C ALA A 215 -14.23 -0.45 14.51
N LEU A 216 -12.91 -0.19 14.50
CA LEU A 216 -12.11 -0.16 15.72
C LEU A 216 -12.54 0.97 16.66
N ALA A 217 -12.68 2.19 16.15
CA ALA A 217 -13.08 3.36 16.93
C ALA A 217 -14.41 3.16 17.66
N SER A 218 -15.38 2.44 17.04
CA SER A 218 -16.67 2.15 17.66
C SER A 218 -16.57 1.27 18.93
N THR A 219 -15.44 0.62 19.14
CA THR A 219 -15.16 -0.24 20.31
C THR A 219 -14.27 0.44 21.36
N MET A 220 -13.80 1.67 21.07
CA MET A 220 -12.90 2.44 21.95
C MET A 220 -13.66 3.54 22.69
N PRO A 221 -13.09 4.12 23.75
CA PRO A 221 -13.67 5.29 24.42
C PRO A 221 -13.91 6.44 23.43
N PRO A 222 -14.97 7.23 23.59
CA PRO A 222 -15.36 8.28 22.66
C PRO A 222 -14.27 9.35 22.41
N GLU A 223 -13.39 9.58 23.39
CA GLU A 223 -12.27 10.54 23.31
C GLU A 223 -11.02 9.97 22.63
N SER A 224 -11.03 8.69 22.21
CA SER A 224 -9.86 8.04 21.62
C SER A 224 -9.52 8.62 20.24
N THR A 225 -8.24 8.80 19.98
CA THR A 225 -7.70 9.23 18.68
C THR A 225 -7.27 8.00 17.89
N VAL A 226 -8.01 7.70 16.82
CA VAL A 226 -7.68 6.64 15.87
C VAL A 226 -7.16 7.26 14.58
N VAL A 227 -5.94 6.91 14.20
CA VAL A 227 -5.29 7.43 12.99
C VAL A 227 -5.22 6.34 11.92
N THR A 228 -5.48 6.73 10.68
CA THR A 228 -5.30 5.86 9.51
C THR A 228 -4.71 6.62 8.33
N ILE A 229 -4.34 5.91 7.26
CA ILE A 229 -3.69 6.47 6.08
C ILE A 229 -4.63 6.45 4.87
N LEU A 230 -4.79 7.60 4.24
CA LEU A 230 -5.39 7.73 2.91
C LEU A 230 -4.26 7.72 1.87
N CYS A 231 -3.93 6.53 1.36
CA CYS A 231 -2.67 6.26 0.65
C CYS A 231 -2.56 6.95 -0.70
N ASP A 232 -3.66 7.11 -1.42
CA ASP A 232 -3.71 7.70 -2.75
C ASP A 232 -5.13 8.19 -3.09
N THR A 233 -5.25 8.76 -4.29
CA THR A 233 -6.46 9.42 -4.77
C THR A 233 -7.27 8.54 -5.72
N GLY A 234 -8.61 8.73 -5.72
CA GLY A 234 -9.57 7.83 -6.38
C GLY A 234 -9.55 7.89 -7.91
N GLU A 235 -9.01 8.96 -8.54
CA GLU A 235 -8.93 9.06 -9.99
C GLU A 235 -8.06 7.97 -10.63
N ARG A 236 -7.24 7.27 -9.86
CA ARG A 236 -6.45 6.11 -10.30
C ARG A 236 -7.27 4.84 -10.47
N TYR A 237 -8.55 4.87 -10.10
CA TYR A 237 -9.44 3.71 -9.98
C TYR A 237 -10.81 3.91 -10.63
N LEU A 238 -11.01 4.97 -11.42
CA LEU A 238 -12.31 5.31 -11.97
C LEU A 238 -12.93 4.17 -12.80
N SER A 239 -12.12 3.47 -13.60
CA SER A 239 -12.56 2.31 -14.38
C SER A 239 -12.92 1.08 -13.54
N VAL A 240 -12.47 1.03 -12.28
CA VAL A 240 -12.71 -0.08 -11.35
C VAL A 240 -13.89 0.20 -10.43
N THR A 241 -13.97 1.42 -9.89
CA THR A 241 -14.93 1.79 -8.85
C THR A 241 -16.24 2.39 -9.41
N PHE A 242 -16.17 2.94 -10.62
CA PHE A 242 -17.31 3.53 -11.33
C PHE A 242 -17.35 2.97 -12.76
N PRO A 243 -17.71 1.69 -12.96
CA PRO A 243 -17.94 1.19 -14.30
C PRO A 243 -18.99 2.06 -14.97
N GLU A 244 -18.73 2.47 -16.22
CA GLU A 244 -19.65 3.28 -17.00
C GLU A 244 -21.07 2.69 -16.91
N GLN A 245 -22.04 3.48 -16.46
CA GLN A 245 -23.43 3.09 -16.53
C GLN A 245 -23.77 3.00 -18.02
N ARG A 246 -23.96 1.76 -18.50
CA ARG A 246 -24.43 1.47 -19.85
C ARG A 246 -25.89 1.84 -20.01
#